data_97331b54d7da03c2f8e486fac4c57a28
#
_entry.id   97331b54d7da03c2f8e486fac4c57a28
#
_cell.length_a   1.000
_cell.length_b   1.000
_cell.length_c   1.000
_cell.angle_alpha   90.00
_cell.angle_beta   90.00
_cell.angle_gamma   90.00
#
_symmetry.space_group_name_H-M   'P 1'
#
loop_
_entity.id
_entity.type
_entity.pdbx_description
1 polymer ?
#
loop_
_entity_poly.entity_id
_entity_poly.type
_entity_poly.pdbx_seq_one_letter_code
_entity_poly.pdbx_strand_id
1 'polypeptide(L)'
;MTNAAAARGAAAGEVRWWVAGDWNGFFGLFTNVVLNVIVLTGLCLGVVNLPADTVFGRILPALGIALPIGNLYYALLAYKLAQREGRSDVTAMPYGPSVPHMFIVVFVIMLPVYLKTKDPMLAWQAGLAWAFIIGVIVLAGIFFGPWVRAHTPRAAMLGTLAGISIAFISLRPAFQMWEVPWIAFISLAIVLISWTANTRLPFGLPGGLAAVIVGIIVGWLAYFAGWSDVVKAEQVRVSLQQFGLHLPFVSTDVWRGLADVAPLLATAIPLGIYNFTEAMNNVESASAAGDSYDLRKILAADGIGAIAGAMLGSPFPPAVYIGHPGWKAVGGRIGYSLATGVVIALVCFLGLTALLLAVVPLVAILPILLYIGLVIGAQAFQASPQSHAPAVVLAIIPNVAAWGQLQVDSALNAAGSSAAQVGAGKLAGSGLVYHGMELLGGGAVLAGLVLGALAAFIIDRRLKEAGLWALAGAVLAFFGFIHGAQLGWAVSPQVALGYALFGAVCLAAALQAQKNPV
;
A
#
# COMPACT_ATOMS: atom_id res chain seq x y z
N MET A 1 14.06 -45.53 5.69
CA MET A 1 13.24 -45.28 4.50
C MET A 1 11.78 -45.64 4.75
N THR A 2 11.08 -45.03 5.74
CA THR A 2 9.68 -45.39 6.05
C THR A 2 8.84 -44.26 6.65
N ASN A 3 9.24 -42.98 6.52
CA ASN A 3 8.43 -41.86 7.03
C ASN A 3 8.11 -40.75 5.99
N ALA A 4 8.50 -40.92 4.72
CA ALA A 4 8.19 -39.93 3.68
C ALA A 4 6.91 -40.28 2.88
N ALA A 5 6.34 -41.47 3.07
CA ALA A 5 5.13 -41.90 2.38
C ALA A 5 3.82 -41.62 3.15
N ALA A 6 3.90 -41.36 4.47
CA ALA A 6 2.72 -41.08 5.28
C ALA A 6 2.21 -39.64 5.19
N ALA A 7 3.01 -38.72 4.66
CA ALA A 7 2.63 -37.28 4.51
C ALA A 7 1.85 -37.01 3.19
N ARG A 8 1.65 -37.96 2.32
CA ARG A 8 0.94 -37.82 1.03
C ARG A 8 -0.53 -38.26 1.05
N GLY A 9 -1.07 -38.57 2.21
CA GLY A 9 -2.45 -39.09 2.38
C GLY A 9 -3.44 -38.11 3.04
N ALA A 10 -3.12 -36.82 3.18
CA ALA A 10 -4.16 -35.86 3.51
C ALA A 10 -5.04 -35.69 2.29
N ALA A 11 -6.30 -36.14 2.35
CA ALA A 11 -7.30 -36.01 1.30
C ALA A 11 -7.25 -34.58 0.77
N ALA A 12 -7.07 -34.43 -0.56
CA ALA A 12 -7.09 -33.13 -1.24
C ALA A 12 -8.40 -32.44 -0.84
N GLY A 13 -8.32 -31.44 0.04
CA GLY A 13 -9.49 -30.75 0.56
C GLY A 13 -10.20 -30.07 -0.60
N GLU A 14 -11.52 -30.25 -0.69
CA GLU A 14 -12.34 -29.58 -1.69
C GLU A 14 -12.06 -28.07 -1.66
N VAL A 15 -11.65 -27.50 -2.79
CA VAL A 15 -11.40 -26.06 -2.92
C VAL A 15 -12.74 -25.32 -2.90
N ARG A 16 -12.98 -24.55 -1.83
CA ARG A 16 -14.23 -23.82 -1.63
C ARG A 16 -14.04 -22.34 -1.93
N TRP A 17 -15.03 -21.75 -2.59
CA TRP A 17 -15.06 -20.31 -2.86
C TRP A 17 -15.26 -19.46 -1.59
N TRP A 18 -15.85 -20.04 -0.55
CA TRP A 18 -16.11 -19.36 0.72
C TRP A 18 -15.85 -20.28 1.90
N VAL A 19 -15.12 -19.77 2.89
CA VAL A 19 -14.89 -20.43 4.18
C VAL A 19 -15.19 -19.44 5.32
N ALA A 20 -15.38 -19.96 6.53
CA ALA A 20 -15.72 -19.09 7.68
C ALA A 20 -14.68 -17.98 7.96
N GLY A 21 -13.41 -18.23 7.71
CA GLY A 21 -12.34 -17.24 7.86
C GLY A 21 -12.42 -16.08 6.86
N ASP A 22 -13.13 -16.27 5.73
CA ASP A 22 -13.30 -15.19 4.74
C ASP A 22 -14.10 -14.01 5.28
N TRP A 23 -14.92 -14.18 6.31
CA TRP A 23 -15.55 -13.07 7.01
C TRP A 23 -14.54 -12.14 7.67
N ASN A 24 -13.51 -12.69 8.33
CA ASN A 24 -12.44 -11.87 8.92
C ASN A 24 -11.65 -11.14 7.82
N GLY A 25 -11.27 -11.85 6.78
CA GLY A 25 -10.57 -11.27 5.63
C GLY A 25 -11.40 -10.18 4.95
N PHE A 26 -12.70 -10.44 4.72
CA PHE A 26 -13.62 -9.48 4.12
C PHE A 26 -13.76 -8.21 4.94
N PHE A 27 -14.11 -8.31 6.22
CA PHE A 27 -14.26 -7.10 7.04
C PHE A 27 -12.94 -6.33 7.16
N GLY A 28 -11.80 -7.02 7.17
CA GLY A 28 -10.52 -6.36 7.19
C GLY A 28 -10.19 -5.64 5.88
N LEU A 29 -10.23 -6.33 4.75
CA LEU A 29 -9.89 -5.74 3.45
C LEU A 29 -10.93 -4.70 3.01
N PHE A 30 -12.21 -5.04 3.06
CA PHE A 30 -13.31 -4.15 2.69
C PHE A 30 -13.24 -2.82 3.44
N THR A 31 -13.03 -2.89 4.75
CA THR A 31 -12.94 -1.70 5.58
C THR A 31 -11.75 -0.82 5.22
N ASN A 32 -10.59 -1.45 4.98
CA ASN A 32 -9.40 -0.72 4.52
C ASN A 32 -9.67 -0.03 3.17
N VAL A 33 -10.27 -0.73 2.22
CA VAL A 33 -10.61 -0.17 0.90
C VAL A 33 -11.60 0.97 1.04
N VAL A 34 -12.68 0.81 1.81
CA VAL A 34 -13.68 1.87 2.06
C VAL A 34 -13.03 3.08 2.70
N LEU A 35 -12.18 2.89 3.73
CA LEU A 35 -11.46 4.00 4.35
C LEU A 35 -10.68 4.83 3.33
N ASN A 36 -9.95 4.18 2.44
CA ASN A 36 -9.18 4.88 1.41
C ASN A 36 -10.09 5.58 0.40
N VAL A 37 -11.19 4.95 0.00
CA VAL A 37 -12.21 5.58 -0.88
C VAL A 37 -12.80 6.83 -0.25
N ILE A 38 -12.95 6.86 1.06
CA ILE A 38 -13.41 8.02 1.81
C ILE A 38 -12.37 9.13 1.85
N VAL A 39 -11.12 8.78 2.16
CA VAL A 39 -10.02 9.75 2.19
C VAL A 39 -9.87 10.40 0.82
N LEU A 40 -9.84 9.63 -0.27
CA LEU A 40 -9.74 10.19 -1.61
C LEU A 40 -10.94 11.08 -1.98
N THR A 41 -12.15 10.72 -1.52
CA THR A 41 -13.36 11.53 -1.70
C THR A 41 -13.19 12.90 -1.00
N GLY A 42 -12.74 12.88 0.27
CA GLY A 42 -12.46 14.10 1.02
C GLY A 42 -11.38 14.97 0.38
N LEU A 43 -10.32 14.37 -0.13
CA LEU A 43 -9.24 15.08 -0.84
C LEU A 43 -9.74 15.71 -2.15
N CYS A 44 -10.56 15.00 -2.92
CA CYS A 44 -11.14 15.53 -4.16
C CYS A 44 -12.04 16.74 -3.90
N LEU A 45 -12.93 16.63 -2.92
CA LEU A 45 -13.88 17.69 -2.58
C LEU A 45 -13.20 18.88 -1.87
N GLY A 46 -12.36 18.60 -0.86
CA GLY A 46 -11.84 19.62 0.05
C GLY A 46 -10.51 20.25 -0.40
N VAL A 47 -9.66 19.54 -1.15
CA VAL A 47 -8.34 20.03 -1.57
C VAL A 47 -8.34 20.53 -3.01
N VAL A 48 -8.90 19.74 -3.93
CA VAL A 48 -8.94 20.07 -5.37
C VAL A 48 -10.20 20.85 -5.72
N ASN A 49 -11.18 20.91 -4.82
CA ASN A 49 -12.50 21.53 -5.03
C ASN A 49 -13.23 20.96 -6.24
N LEU A 50 -13.13 19.64 -6.47
CA LEU A 50 -13.90 18.99 -7.53
C LEU A 50 -15.41 19.09 -7.25
N PRO A 51 -16.24 19.28 -8.28
CA PRO A 51 -17.69 19.20 -8.12
C PRO A 51 -18.11 17.84 -7.57
N ALA A 52 -19.11 17.83 -6.68
CA ALA A 52 -19.65 16.59 -6.08
C ALA A 52 -20.11 15.61 -7.17
N ASP A 53 -20.73 16.09 -8.23
CA ASP A 53 -21.18 15.26 -9.36
C ASP A 53 -20.01 14.56 -10.08
N THR A 54 -18.83 15.18 -10.11
CA THR A 54 -17.63 14.54 -10.67
C THR A 54 -17.14 13.44 -9.73
N VAL A 55 -17.12 13.70 -8.43
CA VAL A 55 -16.62 12.73 -7.44
C VAL A 55 -17.58 11.54 -7.35
N PHE A 56 -18.86 11.79 -7.08
CA PHE A 56 -19.85 10.72 -6.89
C PHE A 56 -20.34 10.12 -8.21
N GLY A 57 -20.44 10.91 -9.28
CA GLY A 57 -20.95 10.47 -10.58
C GLY A 57 -19.89 9.91 -11.54
N ARG A 58 -18.60 10.14 -11.31
CA ARG A 58 -17.51 9.67 -12.21
C ARG A 58 -16.43 8.91 -11.45
N ILE A 59 -15.78 9.52 -10.45
CA ILE A 59 -14.60 8.93 -9.78
C ILE A 59 -14.99 7.67 -9.02
N LEU A 60 -16.01 7.73 -8.16
CA LEU A 60 -16.43 6.57 -7.37
C LEU A 60 -16.98 5.43 -8.23
N PRO A 61 -17.86 5.67 -9.24
CA PRO A 61 -18.30 4.60 -10.14
C PRO A 61 -17.15 3.97 -10.93
N ALA A 62 -16.14 4.75 -11.36
CA ALA A 62 -14.95 4.23 -12.01
C ALA A 62 -14.14 3.30 -11.09
N LEU A 63 -13.99 3.66 -9.81
CA LEU A 63 -13.40 2.79 -8.79
C LEU A 63 -14.25 1.53 -8.56
N GLY A 64 -15.58 1.65 -8.65
CA GLY A 64 -16.52 0.54 -8.59
C GLY A 64 -16.33 -0.50 -9.71
N ILE A 65 -15.60 -0.18 -10.78
CA ILE A 65 -15.15 -1.13 -11.80
C ILE A 65 -13.68 -1.52 -11.59
N ALA A 66 -12.80 -0.54 -11.37
CA ALA A 66 -11.36 -0.77 -11.29
C ALA A 66 -10.97 -1.69 -10.14
N LEU A 67 -11.60 -1.54 -8.96
CA LEU A 67 -11.31 -2.36 -7.78
C LEU A 67 -11.78 -3.82 -7.92
N PRO A 68 -12.99 -4.11 -8.41
CA PRO A 68 -13.41 -5.49 -8.69
C PRO A 68 -12.53 -6.22 -9.70
N ILE A 69 -11.98 -5.54 -10.72
CA ILE A 69 -11.09 -6.18 -11.70
C ILE A 69 -9.98 -6.98 -11.00
N GLY A 70 -9.25 -6.35 -10.08
CA GLY A 70 -8.19 -7.03 -9.34
C GLY A 70 -8.73 -8.04 -8.32
N ASN A 71 -9.73 -7.67 -7.51
CA ASN A 71 -10.26 -8.55 -6.46
C ASN A 71 -10.84 -9.85 -7.02
N LEU A 72 -11.64 -9.77 -8.09
CA LEU A 72 -12.21 -10.96 -8.74
C LEU A 72 -11.13 -11.79 -9.44
N TYR A 73 -10.20 -11.12 -10.11
CA TYR A 73 -9.10 -11.80 -10.80
C TYR A 73 -8.17 -12.51 -9.81
N TYR A 74 -7.85 -11.89 -8.68
CA TYR A 74 -6.99 -12.51 -7.66
C TYR A 74 -7.69 -13.65 -6.93
N ALA A 75 -8.99 -13.55 -6.71
CA ALA A 75 -9.80 -14.68 -6.23
C ALA A 75 -9.73 -15.87 -7.20
N LEU A 76 -9.84 -15.60 -8.51
CA LEU A 76 -9.71 -16.62 -9.55
C LEU A 76 -8.30 -17.23 -9.62
N LEU A 77 -7.24 -16.40 -9.47
CA LEU A 77 -5.86 -16.88 -9.42
C LEU A 77 -5.64 -17.79 -8.21
N ALA A 78 -6.16 -17.41 -7.04
CA ALA A 78 -6.08 -18.22 -5.82
C ALA A 78 -6.81 -19.56 -5.98
N TYR A 79 -8.01 -19.53 -6.57
CA TYR A 79 -8.77 -20.76 -6.87
C TYR A 79 -7.98 -21.72 -7.78
N LYS A 80 -7.42 -21.18 -8.89
CA LYS A 80 -6.59 -21.97 -9.80
C LYS A 80 -5.31 -22.49 -9.14
N LEU A 81 -4.69 -21.70 -8.26
CA LEU A 81 -3.51 -22.11 -7.52
C LEU A 81 -3.86 -23.26 -6.55
N ALA A 82 -4.95 -23.13 -5.80
CA ALA A 82 -5.46 -24.13 -4.87
C ALA A 82 -5.75 -25.45 -5.59
N GLN A 83 -6.43 -25.41 -6.74
CA GLN A 83 -6.70 -26.60 -7.56
C GLN A 83 -5.42 -27.27 -8.06
N ARG A 84 -4.46 -26.46 -8.59
CA ARG A 84 -3.20 -26.98 -9.13
C ARG A 84 -2.35 -27.66 -8.07
N GLU A 85 -2.35 -27.13 -6.84
CA GLU A 85 -1.53 -27.63 -5.74
C GLU A 85 -2.28 -28.63 -4.84
N GLY A 86 -3.58 -28.86 -5.06
CA GLY A 86 -4.39 -29.74 -4.23
C GLY A 86 -4.54 -29.29 -2.79
N ARG A 87 -4.48 -27.96 -2.53
CA ARG A 87 -4.55 -27.35 -1.21
C ARG A 87 -5.80 -26.51 -1.03
N SER A 88 -6.36 -26.49 0.17
CA SER A 88 -7.52 -25.65 0.53
C SER A 88 -7.15 -24.40 1.31
N ASP A 89 -5.86 -24.19 1.64
CA ASP A 89 -5.36 -23.08 2.49
C ASP A 89 -4.80 -21.89 1.69
N VAL A 90 -4.96 -21.89 0.38
CA VAL A 90 -4.52 -20.81 -0.50
C VAL A 90 -5.37 -19.55 -0.25
N THR A 91 -4.70 -18.42 -0.11
CA THR A 91 -5.31 -17.11 0.16
C THR A 91 -5.13 -16.19 -1.05
N ALA A 92 -6.20 -15.56 -1.52
CA ALA A 92 -6.14 -14.60 -2.62
C ALA A 92 -5.24 -13.40 -2.27
N MET A 93 -4.63 -12.78 -3.29
CA MET A 93 -3.97 -11.49 -3.08
C MET A 93 -5.03 -10.44 -2.76
N PRO A 94 -4.77 -9.53 -1.81
CA PRO A 94 -5.64 -8.37 -1.57
C PRO A 94 -5.43 -7.30 -2.64
N TYR A 95 -6.48 -6.51 -2.93
CA TYR A 95 -6.44 -5.45 -3.94
C TYR A 95 -7.25 -4.23 -3.51
N GLY A 96 -6.72 -3.03 -3.76
CA GLY A 96 -7.37 -1.78 -3.38
C GLY A 96 -6.71 -0.54 -3.97
N PRO A 97 -7.19 0.68 -3.64
CA PRO A 97 -6.57 1.92 -4.10
C PRO A 97 -5.18 2.08 -3.48
N SER A 98 -4.15 2.36 -4.28
CA SER A 98 -2.80 2.57 -3.74
C SER A 98 -2.74 3.86 -2.93
N VAL A 99 -2.42 3.75 -1.64
CA VAL A 99 -2.40 4.88 -0.70
C VAL A 99 -1.35 5.92 -1.09
N PRO A 100 -0.08 5.58 -1.40
CA PRO A 100 0.90 6.57 -1.81
C PRO A 100 0.49 7.31 -3.08
N HIS A 101 -0.03 6.58 -4.08
CA HIS A 101 -0.49 7.19 -5.34
C HIS A 101 -1.66 8.15 -5.10
N MET A 102 -2.56 7.83 -4.17
CA MET A 102 -3.68 8.69 -3.81
C MET A 102 -3.23 10.08 -3.34
N PHE A 103 -2.27 10.14 -2.44
CA PHE A 103 -1.74 11.42 -1.97
C PHE A 103 -0.94 12.15 -3.05
N ILE A 104 -0.12 11.43 -3.80
CA ILE A 104 0.73 12.04 -4.83
C ILE A 104 -0.10 12.59 -5.98
N VAL A 105 -1.09 11.85 -6.49
CA VAL A 105 -1.94 12.38 -7.56
C VAL A 105 -2.69 13.63 -7.12
N VAL A 106 -3.14 13.71 -5.87
CA VAL A 106 -3.84 14.89 -5.37
C VAL A 106 -2.88 16.06 -5.16
N PHE A 107 -1.81 15.87 -4.37
CA PHE A 107 -0.96 17.00 -3.93
C PHE A 107 0.13 17.39 -4.93
N VAL A 108 0.62 16.46 -5.75
CA VAL A 108 1.73 16.72 -6.68
C VAL A 108 1.26 16.91 -8.12
N ILE A 109 0.09 16.35 -8.50
CA ILE A 109 -0.45 16.46 -9.85
C ILE A 109 -1.66 17.40 -9.90
N MET A 110 -2.75 17.03 -9.21
CA MET A 110 -4.02 17.74 -9.36
C MET A 110 -4.00 19.12 -8.69
N LEU A 111 -3.52 19.24 -7.46
CA LEU A 111 -3.50 20.50 -6.73
C LEU A 111 -2.64 21.59 -7.41
N PRO A 112 -1.42 21.34 -7.89
CA PRO A 112 -0.65 22.34 -8.64
C PRO A 112 -1.36 22.81 -9.91
N VAL A 113 -1.99 21.92 -10.68
CA VAL A 113 -2.79 22.29 -11.85
C VAL A 113 -3.96 23.17 -11.43
N TYR A 114 -4.71 22.78 -10.38
CA TYR A 114 -5.82 23.59 -9.86
C TYR A 114 -5.37 24.98 -9.39
N LEU A 115 -4.30 25.06 -8.64
CA LEU A 115 -3.79 26.35 -8.14
C LEU A 115 -3.37 27.30 -9.27
N LYS A 116 -2.80 26.73 -10.34
CA LYS A 116 -2.38 27.49 -11.53
C LYS A 116 -3.54 27.92 -12.43
N THR A 117 -4.48 27.02 -12.69
CA THR A 117 -5.54 27.23 -13.69
C THR A 117 -6.86 27.72 -13.07
N LYS A 118 -7.06 27.49 -11.77
CA LYS A 118 -8.33 27.65 -11.04
C LYS A 118 -9.48 26.79 -11.61
N ASP A 119 -9.14 25.80 -12.45
CA ASP A 119 -10.09 24.86 -13.04
C ASP A 119 -9.88 23.47 -12.42
N PRO A 120 -10.84 22.99 -11.58
CA PRO A 120 -10.75 21.66 -10.99
C PRO A 120 -10.90 20.53 -12.01
N MET A 121 -11.57 20.79 -13.16
CA MET A 121 -11.75 19.78 -14.20
C MET A 121 -10.46 19.52 -14.96
N LEU A 122 -9.67 20.54 -15.24
CA LEU A 122 -8.32 20.38 -15.80
C LEU A 122 -7.39 19.63 -14.84
N ALA A 123 -7.50 19.91 -13.54
CA ALA A 123 -6.75 19.17 -12.51
C ALA A 123 -7.12 17.68 -12.52
N TRP A 124 -8.43 17.37 -12.58
CA TRP A 124 -8.91 15.99 -12.66
C TRP A 124 -8.42 15.28 -13.94
N GLN A 125 -8.48 15.94 -15.10
CA GLN A 125 -7.98 15.40 -16.38
C GLN A 125 -6.47 15.09 -16.32
N ALA A 126 -5.67 15.97 -15.70
CA ALA A 126 -4.24 15.71 -15.47
C ALA A 126 -4.04 14.47 -14.56
N GLY A 127 -4.84 14.33 -13.51
CA GLY A 127 -4.83 13.14 -12.67
C GLY A 127 -5.18 11.85 -13.40
N LEU A 128 -6.16 11.89 -14.32
CA LEU A 128 -6.53 10.73 -15.16
C LEU A 128 -5.37 10.33 -16.08
N ALA A 129 -4.76 11.30 -16.76
CA ALA A 129 -3.63 11.07 -17.64
C ALA A 129 -2.44 10.46 -16.88
N TRP A 130 -2.16 10.97 -15.70
CA TRP A 130 -1.12 10.44 -14.83
C TRP A 130 -1.40 8.99 -14.41
N ALA A 131 -2.62 8.67 -13.96
CA ALA A 131 -3.00 7.31 -13.58
C ALA A 131 -2.92 6.33 -14.77
N PHE A 132 -3.29 6.79 -15.98
CA PHE A 132 -3.13 6.02 -17.21
C PHE A 132 -1.66 5.69 -17.48
N ILE A 133 -0.75 6.68 -17.38
CA ILE A 133 0.70 6.48 -17.57
C ILE A 133 1.25 5.48 -16.54
N ILE A 134 0.84 5.58 -15.28
CA ILE A 134 1.22 4.60 -14.24
C ILE A 134 0.82 3.18 -14.68
N GLY A 135 -0.42 2.99 -15.15
CA GLY A 135 -0.88 1.69 -15.64
C GLY A 135 -0.02 1.14 -16.78
N VAL A 136 0.38 1.99 -17.72
CA VAL A 136 1.28 1.59 -18.83
C VAL A 136 2.65 1.17 -18.31
N ILE A 137 3.24 1.93 -17.36
CA ILE A 137 4.55 1.61 -16.78
C ILE A 137 4.49 0.28 -16.00
N VAL A 138 3.43 0.04 -15.24
CA VAL A 138 3.23 -1.22 -14.50
C VAL A 138 3.10 -2.39 -15.48
N LEU A 139 2.38 -2.24 -16.58
CA LEU A 139 2.32 -3.27 -17.63
C LEU A 139 3.70 -3.54 -18.26
N ALA A 140 4.51 -2.50 -18.49
CA ALA A 140 5.87 -2.69 -18.97
C ALA A 140 6.72 -3.52 -17.98
N GLY A 141 6.43 -3.43 -16.69
CA GLY A 141 7.07 -4.24 -15.64
C GLY A 141 6.91 -5.76 -15.82
N ILE A 142 5.92 -6.22 -16.60
CA ILE A 142 5.70 -7.64 -16.89
C ILE A 142 6.94 -8.28 -17.55
N PHE A 143 7.67 -7.51 -18.35
CA PHE A 143 8.80 -8.03 -19.13
C PHE A 143 10.07 -8.21 -18.27
N PHE A 144 10.37 -7.32 -17.34
CA PHE A 144 11.60 -7.34 -16.54
C PHE A 144 11.40 -7.71 -15.06
N GLY A 145 10.17 -7.65 -14.56
CA GLY A 145 9.85 -7.85 -13.16
C GLY A 145 10.30 -9.19 -12.57
N PRO A 146 10.04 -10.32 -13.22
CA PRO A 146 10.48 -11.62 -12.71
C PRO A 146 12.02 -11.71 -12.59
N TRP A 147 12.75 -11.06 -13.49
CA TRP A 147 14.21 -11.01 -13.44
C TRP A 147 14.68 -10.19 -12.23
N VAL A 148 14.11 -9.00 -12.00
CA VAL A 148 14.44 -8.17 -10.83
C VAL A 148 14.16 -8.94 -9.55
N ARG A 149 12.99 -9.58 -9.43
CA ARG A 149 12.62 -10.37 -8.25
C ARG A 149 13.62 -11.50 -7.98
N ALA A 150 14.06 -12.21 -9.02
CA ALA A 150 15.01 -13.32 -8.87
C ALA A 150 16.39 -12.89 -8.38
N HIS A 151 16.78 -11.62 -8.61
CA HIS A 151 18.07 -11.07 -8.21
C HIS A 151 18.02 -10.20 -6.96
N THR A 152 16.84 -10.05 -6.34
CA THR A 152 16.66 -9.26 -5.11
C THR A 152 16.54 -10.19 -3.90
N PRO A 153 17.35 -10.02 -2.85
CA PRO A 153 17.25 -10.83 -1.63
C PRO A 153 15.89 -10.68 -0.95
N ARG A 154 15.35 -11.79 -0.44
CA ARG A 154 14.06 -11.81 0.27
C ARG A 154 14.02 -10.82 1.43
N ALA A 155 15.08 -10.73 2.23
CA ALA A 155 15.18 -9.79 3.35
C ALA A 155 15.01 -8.33 2.92
N ALA A 156 15.53 -7.94 1.74
CA ALA A 156 15.36 -6.61 1.19
C ALA A 156 13.89 -6.34 0.82
N MET A 157 13.24 -7.28 0.13
CA MET A 157 11.83 -7.15 -0.28
C MET A 157 10.90 -7.09 0.92
N LEU A 158 11.01 -8.07 1.83
CA LEU A 158 10.14 -8.13 3.01
C LEU A 158 10.42 -7.03 4.02
N GLY A 159 11.70 -6.62 4.18
CA GLY A 159 12.08 -5.49 5.03
C GLY A 159 11.51 -4.16 4.52
N THR A 160 11.58 -3.91 3.21
CA THR A 160 10.95 -2.74 2.59
C THR A 160 9.44 -2.74 2.80
N LEU A 161 8.80 -3.91 2.61
CA LEU A 161 7.36 -4.06 2.83
C LEU A 161 6.97 -3.83 4.30
N ALA A 162 7.77 -4.33 5.24
CA ALA A 162 7.60 -4.07 6.67
C ALA A 162 7.73 -2.57 6.98
N GLY A 163 8.69 -1.88 6.35
CA GLY A 163 8.86 -0.44 6.48
C GLY A 163 7.62 0.34 6.05
N ILE A 164 7.05 0.02 4.89
CA ILE A 164 5.79 0.60 4.41
C ILE A 164 4.65 0.29 5.39
N SER A 165 4.55 -0.96 5.80
CA SER A 165 3.46 -1.43 6.67
C SER A 165 3.48 -0.74 8.04
N ILE A 166 4.65 -0.62 8.66
CA ILE A 166 4.80 0.06 9.95
C ILE A 166 4.53 1.56 9.78
N ALA A 167 5.23 2.22 8.85
CA ALA A 167 5.20 3.67 8.71
C ALA A 167 3.85 4.21 8.22
N PHE A 168 3.25 3.60 7.20
CA PHE A 168 2.08 4.16 6.52
C PHE A 168 0.76 3.45 6.85
N ILE A 169 0.80 2.15 7.24
CA ILE A 169 -0.42 1.40 7.54
C ILE A 169 -0.69 1.34 9.05
N SER A 170 0.35 1.25 9.90
CA SER A 170 0.16 1.03 11.34
C SER A 170 0.18 2.31 12.17
N LEU A 171 1.16 3.21 11.94
CA LEU A 171 1.37 4.35 12.84
C LEU A 171 0.18 5.32 12.85
N ARG A 172 -0.33 5.73 11.70
CA ARG A 172 -1.48 6.64 11.65
C ARG A 172 -2.74 6.06 12.30
N PRO A 173 -3.18 4.83 11.98
CA PRO A 173 -4.24 4.16 12.73
C PRO A 173 -3.98 4.10 14.23
N ALA A 174 -2.76 3.76 14.66
CA ALA A 174 -2.42 3.73 16.07
C ALA A 174 -2.65 5.09 16.73
N PHE A 175 -2.18 6.19 16.16
CA PHE A 175 -2.40 7.53 16.72
C PHE A 175 -3.88 7.88 16.81
N GLN A 176 -4.64 7.63 15.76
CA GLN A 176 -6.11 7.86 15.76
C GLN A 176 -6.84 7.00 16.81
N MET A 177 -6.35 5.78 17.08
CA MET A 177 -6.88 4.94 18.15
C MET A 177 -6.67 5.57 19.54
N TRP A 178 -5.52 6.24 19.75
CA TRP A 178 -5.20 6.92 21.01
C TRP A 178 -5.96 8.23 21.21
N GLU A 179 -6.52 8.82 20.15
CA GLU A 179 -7.42 9.98 20.26
C GLU A 179 -8.81 9.59 20.82
N VAL A 180 -9.26 8.33 20.56
CA VAL A 180 -10.55 7.82 21.03
C VAL A 180 -10.36 6.41 21.63
N PRO A 181 -9.55 6.28 22.71
CA PRO A 181 -9.10 4.97 23.20
C PRO A 181 -10.21 4.10 23.74
N TRP A 182 -11.27 4.67 24.28
CA TRP A 182 -12.40 3.94 24.86
C TRP A 182 -13.23 3.16 23.83
N ILE A 183 -13.27 3.55 22.53
CA ILE A 183 -13.82 2.71 21.45
C ILE A 183 -12.72 1.81 20.88
N ALA A 184 -11.57 2.40 20.55
CA ALA A 184 -10.50 1.71 19.83
C ALA A 184 -9.94 0.53 20.61
N PHE A 185 -9.75 0.65 21.94
CA PHE A 185 -9.15 -0.41 22.75
C PHE A 185 -10.07 -1.60 22.94
N ILE A 186 -11.40 -1.40 22.97
CA ILE A 186 -12.34 -2.52 22.97
C ILE A 186 -12.21 -3.31 21.67
N SER A 187 -12.21 -2.63 20.53
CA SER A 187 -12.03 -3.25 19.22
C SER A 187 -10.64 -3.91 19.10
N LEU A 188 -9.58 -3.27 19.62
CA LEU A 188 -8.22 -3.83 19.64
C LEU A 188 -8.16 -5.12 20.48
N ALA A 189 -8.77 -5.11 21.65
CA ALA A 189 -8.83 -6.30 22.51
C ALA A 189 -9.52 -7.46 21.79
N ILE A 190 -10.65 -7.21 21.12
CA ILE A 190 -11.38 -8.22 20.35
C ILE A 190 -10.50 -8.79 19.22
N VAL A 191 -9.81 -7.92 18.47
CA VAL A 191 -8.91 -8.32 17.38
C VAL A 191 -7.76 -9.17 17.92
N LEU A 192 -7.06 -8.73 18.97
CA LEU A 192 -5.93 -9.45 19.53
C LEU A 192 -6.35 -10.79 20.16
N ILE A 193 -7.44 -10.83 20.92
CA ILE A 193 -7.97 -12.06 21.52
C ILE A 193 -8.36 -13.06 20.43
N SER A 194 -9.07 -12.58 19.40
CA SER A 194 -9.56 -13.46 18.34
C SER A 194 -8.42 -13.95 17.42
N TRP A 195 -7.53 -13.05 16.97
CA TRP A 195 -6.58 -13.35 15.92
C TRP A 195 -5.18 -13.72 16.39
N THR A 196 -4.75 -13.21 17.55
CA THR A 196 -3.43 -13.55 18.09
C THR A 196 -3.54 -14.73 19.06
N ALA A 197 -4.51 -14.70 19.99
CA ALA A 197 -4.73 -15.79 20.93
C ALA A 197 -5.59 -16.93 20.34
N ASN A 198 -6.10 -16.82 19.12
CA ASN A 198 -6.98 -17.79 18.45
C ASN A 198 -8.20 -18.20 19.29
N THR A 199 -8.72 -17.28 20.11
CA THR A 199 -9.85 -17.55 21.00
C THR A 199 -11.16 -17.35 20.24
N ARG A 200 -12.06 -18.33 20.32
CA ARG A 200 -13.41 -18.24 19.75
C ARG A 200 -14.24 -17.22 20.53
N LEU A 201 -14.81 -16.27 19.83
CA LEU A 201 -15.72 -15.29 20.41
C LEU A 201 -17.11 -15.89 20.65
N PRO A 202 -17.93 -15.30 21.54
CA PRO A 202 -19.31 -15.70 21.77
C PRO A 202 -20.08 -15.75 20.44
N PHE A 203 -21.03 -16.69 20.34
CA PHE A 203 -21.87 -16.92 19.14
C PHE A 203 -21.07 -17.31 17.87
N GLY A 204 -19.75 -17.63 17.98
CA GLY A 204 -18.92 -17.94 16.82
C GLY A 204 -18.66 -16.75 15.89
N LEU A 205 -18.83 -15.52 16.38
CA LEU A 205 -18.64 -14.30 15.59
C LEU A 205 -17.19 -14.17 15.10
N PRO A 206 -16.96 -13.85 13.82
CA PRO A 206 -15.64 -13.50 13.32
C PRO A 206 -15.08 -12.26 14.05
N GLY A 207 -13.79 -12.31 14.44
CA GLY A 207 -13.17 -11.25 15.25
C GLY A 207 -13.26 -9.85 14.62
N GLY A 208 -13.04 -9.74 13.30
CA GLY A 208 -13.17 -8.46 12.60
C GLY A 208 -14.59 -7.91 12.63
N LEU A 209 -15.60 -8.77 12.40
CA LEU A 209 -17.01 -8.37 12.47
C LEU A 209 -17.41 -7.96 13.88
N ALA A 210 -17.00 -8.74 14.89
CA ALA A 210 -17.28 -8.43 16.29
C ALA A 210 -16.69 -7.08 16.72
N ALA A 211 -15.44 -6.79 16.31
CA ALA A 211 -14.80 -5.51 16.59
C ALA A 211 -15.58 -4.33 16.00
N VAL A 212 -16.03 -4.46 14.74
CA VAL A 212 -16.83 -3.41 14.07
C VAL A 212 -18.19 -3.24 14.74
N ILE A 213 -18.93 -4.33 15.00
CA ILE A 213 -20.26 -4.26 15.63
C ILE A 213 -20.17 -3.62 17.02
N VAL A 214 -19.24 -4.09 17.87
CA VAL A 214 -19.08 -3.53 19.21
C VAL A 214 -18.68 -2.06 19.16
N GLY A 215 -17.77 -1.69 18.24
CA GLY A 215 -17.38 -0.29 18.04
C GLY A 215 -18.55 0.60 17.57
N ILE A 216 -19.42 0.11 16.70
CA ILE A 216 -20.65 0.82 16.30
C ILE A 216 -21.55 1.03 17.52
N ILE A 217 -21.84 -0.05 18.26
CA ILE A 217 -22.72 0.02 19.42
C ILE A 217 -22.19 1.04 20.45
N VAL A 218 -20.91 0.94 20.79
CA VAL A 218 -20.27 1.83 21.77
C VAL A 218 -20.25 3.27 21.28
N GLY A 219 -19.93 3.51 20.00
CA GLY A 219 -19.92 4.84 19.38
C GLY A 219 -21.29 5.52 19.40
N TRP A 220 -22.34 4.80 19.03
CA TRP A 220 -23.70 5.33 19.04
C TRP A 220 -24.27 5.53 20.46
N LEU A 221 -23.96 4.63 21.40
CA LEU A 221 -24.33 4.81 22.81
C LEU A 221 -23.69 6.07 23.40
N ALA A 222 -22.43 6.33 23.09
CA ALA A 222 -21.73 7.53 23.53
C ALA A 222 -22.30 8.81 22.91
N TYR A 223 -22.69 8.76 21.63
CA TYR A 223 -23.39 9.87 20.98
C TYR A 223 -24.73 10.20 21.65
N PHE A 224 -25.57 9.18 21.89
CA PHE A 224 -26.86 9.39 22.56
C PHE A 224 -26.73 9.81 24.03
N ALA A 225 -25.64 9.42 24.69
CA ALA A 225 -25.31 9.88 26.04
C ALA A 225 -24.70 11.30 26.09
N GLY A 226 -24.44 11.91 24.94
CA GLY A 226 -23.82 13.24 24.84
C GLY A 226 -22.32 13.27 25.20
N TRP A 227 -21.64 12.11 25.18
CA TRP A 227 -20.23 12.01 25.55
C TRP A 227 -19.28 12.23 24.37
N SER A 228 -19.74 11.98 23.16
CA SER A 228 -18.85 12.01 21.99
C SER A 228 -19.59 12.26 20.69
N ASP A 229 -18.95 12.99 19.79
CA ASP A 229 -19.40 13.31 18.44
C ASP A 229 -18.69 12.45 17.35
N VAL A 230 -18.12 11.30 17.71
CA VAL A 230 -17.43 10.40 16.77
C VAL A 230 -18.35 9.88 15.67
N VAL A 231 -19.64 9.74 15.98
CA VAL A 231 -20.75 9.53 15.03
C VAL A 231 -21.79 10.62 15.24
N LYS A 232 -22.53 10.99 14.19
CA LYS A 232 -23.56 12.02 14.26
C LYS A 232 -24.77 11.61 13.41
N ALA A 233 -25.97 11.66 13.99
CA ALA A 233 -27.21 11.33 13.27
C ALA A 233 -27.45 12.24 12.06
N GLU A 234 -27.04 13.52 12.15
CA GLU A 234 -27.14 14.46 11.03
C GLU A 234 -26.24 14.04 9.84
N GLN A 235 -25.05 13.51 10.10
CA GLN A 235 -24.18 13.00 9.03
C GLN A 235 -24.82 11.80 8.32
N VAL A 236 -25.54 10.94 9.04
CA VAL A 236 -26.31 9.84 8.43
C VAL A 236 -27.39 10.41 7.51
N ARG A 237 -28.13 11.43 7.96
CA ARG A 237 -29.17 12.07 7.15
C ARG A 237 -28.63 12.74 5.89
N VAL A 238 -27.52 13.46 6.01
CA VAL A 238 -26.86 14.11 4.87
C VAL A 238 -26.29 13.08 3.90
N SER A 239 -25.71 11.99 4.40
CA SER A 239 -25.14 10.94 3.54
C SER A 239 -26.19 10.17 2.76
N LEU A 240 -27.44 10.08 3.25
CA LEU A 240 -28.55 9.50 2.50
C LEU A 240 -28.92 10.29 1.26
N GLN A 241 -28.60 11.58 1.18
CA GLN A 241 -28.83 12.42 -0.01
C GLN A 241 -27.91 12.02 -1.19
N GLN A 242 -26.80 11.35 -0.91
CA GLN A 242 -25.88 10.83 -1.92
C GLN A 242 -26.29 9.44 -2.44
N PHE A 243 -27.33 8.85 -1.84
CA PHE A 243 -27.81 7.54 -2.28
C PHE A 243 -28.50 7.65 -3.63
N GLY A 244 -28.00 6.89 -4.61
CA GLY A 244 -28.50 6.86 -5.97
C GLY A 244 -27.70 5.91 -6.83
N LEU A 245 -28.22 5.59 -8.01
CA LEU A 245 -27.49 4.74 -8.96
C LEU A 245 -26.55 5.61 -9.82
N HIS A 246 -25.27 5.42 -9.64
CA HIS A 246 -24.21 6.07 -10.40
C HIS A 246 -23.44 5.02 -11.23
N LEU A 247 -23.58 5.06 -12.54
CA LEU A 247 -22.91 4.12 -13.44
C LEU A 247 -21.69 4.77 -14.08
N PRO A 248 -20.57 4.04 -14.19
CA PRO A 248 -19.39 4.54 -14.87
C PRO A 248 -19.62 4.60 -16.39
N PHE A 249 -18.98 5.53 -17.06
CA PHE A 249 -18.97 5.62 -18.53
C PHE A 249 -17.57 5.98 -19.02
N VAL A 250 -17.22 5.50 -20.18
CA VAL A 250 -15.92 5.78 -20.80
C VAL A 250 -15.88 7.26 -21.19
N SER A 251 -14.80 7.94 -20.79
CA SER A 251 -14.59 9.35 -21.04
C SER A 251 -13.35 9.58 -21.90
N THR A 252 -13.38 10.62 -22.73
CA THR A 252 -12.21 11.10 -23.49
C THR A 252 -11.32 12.05 -22.68
N ASP A 253 -11.65 12.31 -21.41
CA ASP A 253 -10.95 13.27 -20.55
C ASP A 253 -9.50 12.87 -20.27
N VAL A 254 -9.17 11.56 -20.27
CA VAL A 254 -7.78 11.07 -20.20
C VAL A 254 -6.92 11.69 -21.33
N TRP A 255 -7.43 11.70 -22.55
CA TRP A 255 -6.69 12.20 -23.72
C TRP A 255 -6.46 13.71 -23.66
N ARG A 256 -7.39 14.45 -23.06
CA ARG A 256 -7.21 15.89 -22.82
C ARG A 256 -6.11 16.15 -21.80
N GLY A 257 -6.05 15.34 -20.71
CA GLY A 257 -4.97 15.40 -19.74
C GLY A 257 -3.60 15.03 -20.29
N LEU A 258 -3.54 14.18 -21.32
CA LEU A 258 -2.30 13.79 -21.99
C LEU A 258 -1.75 14.87 -22.96
N ALA A 259 -2.46 15.97 -23.19
CA ALA A 259 -1.98 17.05 -24.05
C ALA A 259 -0.71 17.73 -23.50
N ASP A 260 -0.50 17.75 -22.19
CA ASP A 260 0.73 18.22 -21.51
C ASP A 260 1.34 17.11 -20.65
N VAL A 261 1.90 16.10 -21.30
CA VAL A 261 2.37 14.89 -20.66
C VAL A 261 3.75 15.04 -20.00
N ALA A 262 4.59 15.95 -20.46
CA ALA A 262 5.97 16.04 -20.03
C ALA A 262 6.13 16.29 -18.50
N PRO A 263 5.39 17.20 -17.86
CA PRO A 263 5.44 17.34 -16.40
C PRO A 263 4.93 16.10 -15.65
N LEU A 264 3.98 15.37 -16.24
CA LEU A 264 3.41 14.16 -15.65
C LEU A 264 4.42 13.00 -15.63
N LEU A 265 5.25 12.87 -16.67
CA LEU A 265 6.26 11.81 -16.76
C LEU A 265 7.30 11.91 -15.64
N ALA A 266 7.69 13.10 -15.24
CA ALA A 266 8.67 13.31 -14.21
C ALA A 266 8.27 12.66 -12.85
N THR A 267 6.98 12.59 -12.57
CA THR A 267 6.44 11.94 -11.37
C THR A 267 5.91 10.55 -11.65
N ALA A 268 5.34 10.30 -12.82
CA ALA A 268 4.75 9.01 -13.18
C ALA A 268 5.80 7.90 -13.33
N ILE A 269 7.00 8.20 -13.85
CA ILE A 269 8.04 7.18 -14.03
C ILE A 269 8.53 6.64 -12.66
N PRO A 270 8.96 7.47 -11.68
CA PRO A 270 9.36 6.95 -10.38
C PRO A 270 8.24 6.18 -9.69
N LEU A 271 7.01 6.65 -9.80
CA LEU A 271 5.87 6.06 -9.12
C LEU A 271 5.32 4.81 -9.80
N GLY A 272 5.46 4.69 -11.11
CA GLY A 272 5.20 3.44 -11.81
C GLY A 272 6.22 2.36 -11.43
N ILE A 273 7.49 2.73 -11.27
CA ILE A 273 8.54 1.82 -10.77
C ILE A 273 8.27 1.47 -9.29
N TYR A 274 7.82 2.42 -8.49
CA TYR A 274 7.38 2.18 -7.12
C TYR A 274 6.26 1.12 -7.08
N ASN A 275 5.19 1.29 -7.87
CA ASN A 275 4.06 0.37 -7.93
C ASN A 275 4.49 -1.04 -8.36
N PHE A 276 5.33 -1.14 -9.39
CA PHE A 276 5.94 -2.39 -9.80
C PHE A 276 6.72 -3.05 -8.65
N THR A 277 7.52 -2.28 -7.94
CA THR A 277 8.35 -2.77 -6.83
C THR A 277 7.48 -3.21 -5.64
N GLU A 278 6.43 -2.47 -5.32
CA GLU A 278 5.45 -2.82 -4.30
C GLU A 278 4.74 -4.13 -4.65
N ALA A 279 4.31 -4.30 -5.90
CA ALA A 279 3.71 -5.55 -6.38
C ALA A 279 4.68 -6.74 -6.25
N MET A 280 5.95 -6.56 -6.61
CA MET A 280 7.00 -7.57 -6.45
C MET A 280 7.17 -7.98 -4.98
N ASN A 281 7.23 -7.01 -4.06
CA ASN A 281 7.36 -7.26 -2.63
C ASN A 281 6.13 -7.99 -2.07
N ASN A 282 4.92 -7.64 -2.50
CA ASN A 282 3.69 -8.30 -2.09
C ASN A 282 3.62 -9.74 -2.58
N VAL A 283 4.05 -10.02 -3.81
CA VAL A 283 4.15 -11.39 -4.35
C VAL A 283 5.18 -12.21 -3.57
N GLU A 284 6.30 -11.60 -3.17
CA GLU A 284 7.29 -12.29 -2.33
C GLU A 284 6.76 -12.57 -0.92
N SER A 285 6.02 -11.62 -0.34
CA SER A 285 5.34 -11.81 0.95
C SER A 285 4.32 -12.97 0.90
N ALA A 286 3.53 -13.06 -0.17
CA ALA A 286 2.62 -14.17 -0.39
C ALA A 286 3.35 -15.51 -0.56
N SER A 287 4.45 -15.52 -1.33
CA SER A 287 5.31 -16.69 -1.52
C SER A 287 5.92 -17.16 -0.20
N ALA A 288 6.37 -16.23 0.64
CA ALA A 288 6.88 -16.51 1.99
C ALA A 288 5.80 -17.09 2.91
N ALA A 289 4.52 -16.73 2.70
CA ALA A 289 3.38 -17.30 3.39
C ALA A 289 2.86 -18.62 2.78
N GLY A 290 3.55 -19.14 1.75
CA GLY A 290 3.26 -20.43 1.11
C GLY A 290 2.38 -20.35 -0.14
N ASP A 291 2.02 -19.16 -0.64
CA ASP A 291 1.17 -18.99 -1.82
C ASP A 291 1.97 -18.30 -2.94
N SER A 292 2.45 -19.09 -3.90
CA SER A 292 3.33 -18.60 -4.97
C SER A 292 2.52 -18.12 -6.19
N TYR A 293 2.41 -16.83 -6.35
CA TYR A 293 1.76 -16.19 -7.49
C TYR A 293 2.77 -15.76 -8.57
N ASP A 294 2.32 -15.81 -9.84
CA ASP A 294 3.09 -15.29 -10.95
C ASP A 294 3.03 -13.75 -10.97
N LEU A 295 4.18 -13.10 -10.76
CA LEU A 295 4.31 -11.64 -10.74
C LEU A 295 3.76 -10.98 -12.02
N ARG A 296 3.92 -11.64 -13.19
CA ARG A 296 3.40 -11.09 -14.46
C ARG A 296 1.88 -10.93 -14.43
N LYS A 297 1.17 -11.89 -13.83
CA LYS A 297 -0.30 -11.86 -13.74
C LYS A 297 -0.76 -10.80 -12.74
N ILE A 298 -0.01 -10.58 -11.67
CA ILE A 298 -0.30 -9.52 -10.70
C ILE A 298 -0.11 -8.15 -11.35
N LEU A 299 1.04 -7.91 -11.99
CA LEU A 299 1.31 -6.66 -12.71
C LEU A 299 0.31 -6.40 -13.85
N ALA A 300 -0.16 -7.45 -14.53
CA ALA A 300 -1.20 -7.30 -15.56
C ALA A 300 -2.51 -6.79 -14.95
N ALA A 301 -2.94 -7.34 -13.82
CA ALA A 301 -4.16 -6.89 -13.15
C ALA A 301 -4.04 -5.45 -12.64
N ASP A 302 -2.90 -5.09 -12.03
CA ASP A 302 -2.64 -3.75 -11.53
C ASP A 302 -2.63 -2.72 -12.67
N GLY A 303 -1.89 -3.01 -13.75
CA GLY A 303 -1.82 -2.11 -14.91
C GLY A 303 -3.15 -1.96 -15.65
N ILE A 304 -3.88 -3.08 -15.88
CA ILE A 304 -5.20 -3.05 -16.52
C ILE A 304 -6.20 -2.32 -15.62
N GLY A 305 -6.19 -2.57 -14.31
CA GLY A 305 -7.05 -1.88 -13.36
C GLY A 305 -6.82 -0.36 -13.32
N ALA A 306 -5.54 0.07 -13.35
CA ALA A 306 -5.19 1.48 -13.41
C ALA A 306 -5.65 2.15 -14.72
N ILE A 307 -5.41 1.51 -15.87
CA ILE A 307 -5.85 2.02 -17.19
C ILE A 307 -7.38 2.08 -17.27
N ALA A 308 -8.06 1.00 -16.88
CA ALA A 308 -9.52 0.96 -16.88
C ALA A 308 -10.12 2.02 -15.95
N GLY A 309 -9.57 2.16 -14.74
CA GLY A 309 -9.97 3.21 -13.80
C GLY A 309 -9.82 4.60 -14.40
N ALA A 310 -8.67 4.91 -14.99
CA ALA A 310 -8.40 6.20 -15.61
C ALA A 310 -9.36 6.50 -16.77
N MET A 311 -9.58 5.53 -17.65
CA MET A 311 -10.51 5.68 -18.80
C MET A 311 -11.97 5.82 -18.38
N LEU A 312 -12.35 5.32 -17.20
CA LEU A 312 -13.69 5.46 -16.63
C LEU A 312 -13.84 6.69 -15.74
N GLY A 313 -12.75 7.41 -15.44
CA GLY A 313 -12.81 8.67 -14.71
C GLY A 313 -12.16 8.68 -13.33
N SER A 314 -11.46 7.61 -12.90
CA SER A 314 -10.74 7.59 -11.64
C SER A 314 -9.25 7.95 -11.81
N PRO A 315 -8.75 9.02 -11.17
CA PRO A 315 -7.34 9.36 -11.15
C PRO A 315 -6.53 8.52 -10.13
N PHE A 316 -7.15 7.52 -9.50
CA PHE A 316 -6.57 6.72 -8.42
C PHE A 316 -6.27 5.31 -8.92
N PRO A 317 -5.01 5.00 -9.28
CA PRO A 317 -4.64 3.66 -9.74
C PRO A 317 -4.78 2.66 -8.59
N PRO A 318 -5.52 1.55 -8.80
CA PRO A 318 -5.53 0.45 -7.85
C PRO A 318 -4.27 -0.39 -8.01
N ALA A 319 -3.93 -1.14 -6.97
CA ALA A 319 -2.78 -2.03 -6.94
C ALA A 319 -3.02 -3.22 -6.02
N VAL A 320 -2.19 -4.24 -6.15
CA VAL A 320 -2.09 -5.31 -5.16
C VAL A 320 -1.76 -4.70 -3.79
N TYR A 321 -2.55 -5.09 -2.78
CA TYR A 321 -2.39 -4.57 -1.43
C TYR A 321 -1.40 -5.37 -0.61
N ILE A 322 -0.82 -4.69 0.35
CA ILE A 322 -0.07 -5.28 1.44
C ILE A 322 -1.06 -6.02 2.36
N GLY A 323 -0.68 -7.19 2.89
CA GLY A 323 -1.48 -7.85 3.92
C GLY A 323 -1.80 -9.32 3.67
N HIS A 324 -1.39 -9.91 2.55
CA HIS A 324 -1.66 -11.32 2.25
C HIS A 324 -1.39 -12.26 3.45
N PRO A 325 -0.22 -12.24 4.13
CA PRO A 325 0.03 -13.12 5.28
C PRO A 325 -0.91 -12.84 6.44
N GLY A 326 -1.31 -11.60 6.65
CA GLY A 326 -2.28 -11.22 7.68
C GLY A 326 -3.67 -11.80 7.40
N TRP A 327 -4.16 -11.66 6.16
CA TRP A 327 -5.43 -12.24 5.77
C TRP A 327 -5.42 -13.77 5.83
N LYS A 328 -4.28 -14.38 5.47
CA LYS A 328 -4.07 -15.82 5.62
C LYS A 328 -4.10 -16.27 7.08
N ALA A 329 -3.47 -15.52 7.96
CA ALA A 329 -3.41 -15.82 9.40
C ALA A 329 -4.80 -15.79 10.06
N VAL A 330 -5.69 -14.88 9.66
CA VAL A 330 -7.07 -14.81 10.17
C VAL A 330 -8.04 -15.79 9.48
N GLY A 331 -7.52 -16.66 8.62
CA GLY A 331 -8.29 -17.71 7.95
C GLY A 331 -8.94 -17.29 6.63
N GLY A 332 -8.68 -16.09 6.13
CA GLY A 332 -9.12 -15.65 4.81
C GLY A 332 -8.53 -16.52 3.70
N ARG A 333 -9.34 -16.87 2.70
CA ARG A 333 -8.92 -17.72 1.57
C ARG A 333 -9.22 -17.03 0.24
N ILE A 334 -10.26 -17.43 -0.45
CA ILE A 334 -10.64 -16.94 -1.78
C ILE A 334 -11.77 -15.92 -1.67
N GLY A 335 -12.75 -16.23 -0.81
CA GLY A 335 -14.03 -15.53 -0.74
C GLY A 335 -13.91 -14.09 -0.27
N TYR A 336 -12.97 -13.78 0.61
CA TYR A 336 -12.83 -12.42 1.14
C TYR A 336 -12.50 -11.38 0.06
N SER A 337 -11.61 -11.73 -0.89
CA SER A 337 -11.28 -10.85 -2.01
C SER A 337 -12.44 -10.71 -2.98
N LEU A 338 -13.09 -11.84 -3.34
CA LEU A 338 -14.29 -11.86 -4.16
C LEU A 338 -15.39 -10.96 -3.58
N ALA A 339 -15.73 -11.15 -2.30
CA ALA A 339 -16.76 -10.37 -1.63
C ALA A 339 -16.39 -8.89 -1.54
N THR A 340 -15.13 -8.57 -1.25
CA THR A 340 -14.65 -7.17 -1.24
C THR A 340 -14.87 -6.51 -2.60
N GLY A 341 -14.50 -7.18 -3.69
CA GLY A 341 -14.71 -6.65 -5.04
C GLY A 341 -16.18 -6.39 -5.35
N VAL A 342 -17.07 -7.35 -5.03
CA VAL A 342 -18.50 -7.20 -5.29
C VAL A 342 -19.12 -6.10 -4.42
N VAL A 343 -18.85 -6.09 -3.11
CA VAL A 343 -19.49 -5.16 -2.19
C VAL A 343 -18.98 -3.73 -2.41
N ILE A 344 -17.67 -3.54 -2.70
CA ILE A 344 -17.15 -2.20 -3.00
C ILE A 344 -17.75 -1.63 -4.30
N ALA A 345 -17.99 -2.48 -5.32
CA ALA A 345 -18.70 -2.05 -6.52
C ALA A 345 -20.09 -1.52 -6.19
N LEU A 346 -20.86 -2.27 -5.39
CA LEU A 346 -22.20 -1.84 -4.95
C LEU A 346 -22.14 -0.55 -4.14
N VAL A 347 -21.19 -0.43 -3.20
CA VAL A 347 -21.00 0.78 -2.39
C VAL A 347 -20.71 2.00 -3.26
N CYS A 348 -19.82 1.85 -4.27
CA CYS A 348 -19.47 2.94 -5.17
C CYS A 348 -20.62 3.30 -6.12
N PHE A 349 -21.33 2.30 -6.68
CA PHE A 349 -22.44 2.55 -7.61
C PHE A 349 -23.67 3.12 -6.93
N LEU A 350 -23.91 2.78 -5.67
CA LEU A 350 -25.06 3.26 -4.91
C LEU A 350 -24.75 4.52 -4.07
N GLY A 351 -23.53 5.07 -4.14
CA GLY A 351 -23.15 6.24 -3.36
C GLY A 351 -23.14 6.00 -1.84
N LEU A 352 -23.00 4.73 -1.40
CA LEU A 352 -23.08 4.34 0.02
C LEU A 352 -21.82 4.66 0.82
N THR A 353 -20.74 5.12 0.21
CA THR A 353 -19.47 5.41 0.87
C THR A 353 -19.64 6.40 2.03
N ALA A 354 -20.40 7.50 1.79
CA ALA A 354 -20.67 8.49 2.82
C ALA A 354 -21.52 7.92 3.98
N LEU A 355 -22.49 7.05 3.68
CA LEU A 355 -23.34 6.43 4.68
C LEU A 355 -22.56 5.47 5.59
N LEU A 356 -21.69 4.66 5.02
CA LEU A 356 -20.84 3.74 5.80
C LEU A 356 -19.99 4.51 6.81
N LEU A 357 -19.41 5.65 6.41
CA LEU A 357 -18.66 6.54 7.30
C LEU A 357 -19.48 7.15 8.41
N ALA A 358 -20.69 7.56 8.09
CA ALA A 358 -21.58 8.18 9.06
C ALA A 358 -22.05 7.19 10.13
N VAL A 359 -22.18 5.90 9.77
CA VAL A 359 -22.68 4.84 10.67
C VAL A 359 -21.57 4.17 11.46
N VAL A 360 -20.40 3.91 10.84
CA VAL A 360 -19.32 3.15 11.44
C VAL A 360 -18.25 4.08 11.99
N PRO A 361 -18.01 4.13 13.32
CA PRO A 361 -16.89 4.88 13.88
C PRO A 361 -15.59 4.38 13.29
N LEU A 362 -14.82 5.26 12.64
CA LEU A 362 -13.55 4.91 12.04
C LEU A 362 -12.62 4.17 13.03
N VAL A 363 -12.55 4.67 14.25
CA VAL A 363 -11.69 4.13 15.33
C VAL A 363 -12.00 2.69 15.72
N ALA A 364 -13.20 2.17 15.41
CA ALA A 364 -13.56 0.78 15.64
C ALA A 364 -12.85 -0.19 14.67
N ILE A 365 -12.39 0.32 13.55
CA ILE A 365 -11.81 -0.44 12.44
C ILE A 365 -10.29 -0.41 12.46
N LEU A 366 -9.71 0.69 12.94
CA LEU A 366 -8.26 0.93 12.92
C LEU A 366 -7.43 -0.18 13.57
N PRO A 367 -7.89 -0.89 14.64
CA PRO A 367 -7.19 -2.04 15.21
C PRO A 367 -6.92 -3.16 14.21
N ILE A 368 -7.78 -3.35 13.21
CA ILE A 368 -7.58 -4.34 12.14
C ILE A 368 -6.35 -3.97 11.29
N LEU A 369 -6.22 -2.69 10.93
CA LEU A 369 -5.07 -2.21 10.16
C LEU A 369 -3.77 -2.32 10.96
N LEU A 370 -3.81 -1.95 12.24
CA LEU A 370 -2.67 -2.12 13.12
C LEU A 370 -2.22 -3.59 13.19
N TYR A 371 -3.16 -4.54 13.36
CA TYR A 371 -2.87 -5.96 13.38
C TYR A 371 -2.20 -6.45 12.07
N ILE A 372 -2.72 -6.03 10.92
CA ILE A 372 -2.13 -6.40 9.63
C ILE A 372 -0.68 -5.91 9.52
N GLY A 373 -0.43 -4.68 9.97
CA GLY A 373 0.92 -4.13 10.02
C GLY A 373 1.87 -4.93 10.93
N LEU A 374 1.39 -5.37 12.09
CA LEU A 374 2.15 -6.22 13.00
C LEU A 374 2.54 -7.56 12.35
N VAL A 375 1.59 -8.21 11.66
CA VAL A 375 1.84 -9.50 10.99
C VAL A 375 2.87 -9.37 9.86
N ILE A 376 2.78 -8.30 9.06
CA ILE A 376 3.73 -8.06 7.96
C ILE A 376 5.12 -7.73 8.52
N GLY A 377 5.19 -6.89 9.56
CA GLY A 377 6.44 -6.59 10.24
C GLY A 377 7.11 -7.84 10.79
N ALA A 378 6.35 -8.69 11.47
CA ALA A 378 6.84 -9.97 12.00
C ALA A 378 7.31 -10.92 10.88
N GLN A 379 6.56 -11.01 9.76
CA GLN A 379 6.91 -11.86 8.62
C GLN A 379 8.29 -11.52 8.05
N ALA A 380 8.67 -10.25 7.99
CA ALA A 380 9.95 -9.84 7.43
C ALA A 380 11.13 -10.49 8.14
N PHE A 381 11.01 -10.67 9.47
CA PHE A 381 12.03 -11.37 10.27
C PHE A 381 11.86 -12.89 10.24
N GLN A 382 10.63 -13.39 10.29
CA GLN A 382 10.34 -14.83 10.37
C GLN A 382 10.63 -15.56 9.04
N ALA A 383 10.39 -14.91 7.90
CA ALA A 383 10.53 -15.50 6.57
C ALA A 383 11.90 -15.21 5.91
N SER A 384 12.76 -14.42 6.56
CA SER A 384 14.15 -14.19 6.16
C SER A 384 15.10 -15.04 7.01
N PRO A 385 16.31 -15.37 6.50
CA PRO A 385 17.34 -15.98 7.34
C PRO A 385 17.60 -15.12 8.57
N GLN A 386 17.75 -15.73 9.75
CA GLN A 386 17.96 -14.99 11.00
C GLN A 386 19.20 -14.06 10.94
N SER A 387 20.26 -14.47 10.24
CA SER A 387 21.45 -13.64 9.99
C SER A 387 21.12 -12.36 9.21
N HIS A 388 20.05 -12.33 8.42
CA HIS A 388 19.63 -11.19 7.62
C HIS A 388 18.77 -10.16 8.40
N ALA A 389 18.54 -10.35 9.71
CA ALA A 389 17.79 -9.39 10.52
C ALA A 389 18.31 -7.93 10.40
N PRO A 390 19.66 -7.67 10.39
CA PRO A 390 20.17 -6.31 10.14
C PRO A 390 19.80 -5.75 8.76
N ALA A 391 19.73 -6.62 7.72
CA ALA A 391 19.32 -6.21 6.37
C ALA A 391 17.84 -5.83 6.32
N VAL A 392 16.98 -6.57 7.04
CA VAL A 392 15.56 -6.23 7.20
C VAL A 392 15.41 -4.87 7.87
N VAL A 393 16.12 -4.61 8.98
CA VAL A 393 16.07 -3.32 9.69
C VAL A 393 16.53 -2.19 8.77
N LEU A 394 17.64 -2.37 8.06
CA LEU A 394 18.15 -1.33 7.14
C LEU A 394 17.17 -1.02 6.00
N ALA A 395 16.44 -2.02 5.50
CA ALA A 395 15.41 -1.83 4.49
C ALA A 395 14.16 -1.08 4.99
N ILE A 396 13.87 -1.13 6.30
CA ILE A 396 12.76 -0.39 6.94
C ILE A 396 13.05 1.11 7.01
N ILE A 397 14.30 1.50 7.29
CA ILE A 397 14.69 2.88 7.63
C ILE A 397 14.26 3.93 6.61
N PRO A 398 14.42 3.75 5.27
CA PRO A 398 13.98 4.76 4.29
C PRO A 398 12.48 5.08 4.37
N ASN A 399 11.64 4.07 4.61
CA ASN A 399 10.19 4.27 4.73
C ASN A 399 9.83 5.04 6.02
N VAL A 400 10.55 4.82 7.11
CA VAL A 400 10.39 5.60 8.34
C VAL A 400 10.83 7.05 8.12
N ALA A 401 11.92 7.29 7.39
CA ALA A 401 12.38 8.62 7.05
C ALA A 401 11.36 9.37 6.17
N ALA A 402 10.80 8.71 5.15
CA ALA A 402 9.76 9.29 4.31
C ALA A 402 8.49 9.64 5.11
N TRP A 403 8.09 8.77 6.04
CA TRP A 403 6.98 9.04 6.93
C TRP A 403 7.26 10.22 7.88
N GLY A 404 8.45 10.27 8.46
CA GLY A 404 8.87 11.37 9.33
C GLY A 404 8.87 12.71 8.59
N GLN A 405 9.40 12.73 7.36
CA GLN A 405 9.34 13.91 6.49
C GLN A 405 7.89 14.37 6.26
N LEU A 406 7.00 13.43 5.91
CA LEU A 406 5.58 13.74 5.69
C LEU A 406 4.92 14.36 6.93
N GLN A 407 5.25 13.92 8.15
CA GLN A 407 4.72 14.52 9.38
C GLN A 407 5.22 15.94 9.59
N VAL A 408 6.52 16.19 9.37
CA VAL A 408 7.10 17.54 9.46
C VAL A 408 6.46 18.46 8.43
N ASP A 409 6.37 18.05 7.18
CA ASP A 409 5.76 18.84 6.11
C ASP A 409 4.28 19.14 6.39
N SER A 410 3.53 18.17 6.89
CA SER A 410 2.14 18.35 7.27
C SER A 410 1.97 19.36 8.42
N ALA A 411 2.83 19.30 9.44
CA ALA A 411 2.81 20.24 10.56
C ALA A 411 3.16 21.66 10.12
N LEU A 412 4.19 21.82 9.29
CA LEU A 412 4.59 23.12 8.76
C LEU A 412 3.50 23.71 7.84
N ASN A 413 2.89 22.90 6.97
CA ASN A 413 1.79 23.34 6.12
C ASN A 413 0.57 23.77 6.94
N ALA A 414 0.24 23.05 8.02
CA ALA A 414 -0.84 23.43 8.93
C ALA A 414 -0.56 24.79 9.63
N ALA A 415 0.72 25.11 9.86
CA ALA A 415 1.16 26.39 10.39
C ALA A 415 1.30 27.49 9.31
N GLY A 416 0.88 27.23 8.07
CA GLY A 416 0.99 28.20 6.96
C GLY A 416 2.43 28.39 6.46
N SER A 417 3.32 27.42 6.68
CA SER A 417 4.74 27.49 6.33
C SER A 417 5.19 26.23 5.57
N SER A 418 6.46 26.18 5.19
CA SER A 418 7.09 25.01 4.58
C SER A 418 8.52 24.86 5.07
N ALA A 419 9.12 23.67 4.88
CA ALA A 419 10.52 23.43 5.25
C ALA A 419 11.48 24.40 4.52
N ALA A 420 11.17 24.75 3.26
CA ALA A 420 11.93 25.73 2.49
C ALA A 420 11.85 27.14 3.08
N GLN A 421 10.67 27.55 3.57
CA GLN A 421 10.47 28.86 4.20
C GLN A 421 11.13 28.95 5.58
N VAL A 422 11.04 27.89 6.38
CA VAL A 422 11.70 27.81 7.69
C VAL A 422 13.23 27.84 7.53
N GLY A 423 13.73 27.13 6.52
CA GLY A 423 15.15 27.00 6.21
C GLY A 423 15.85 25.88 6.98
N ALA A 424 16.74 25.18 6.28
CA ALA A 424 17.45 24.02 6.80
C ALA A 424 18.24 24.32 8.10
N GLY A 425 18.82 25.52 8.23
CA GLY A 425 19.59 25.92 9.41
C GLY A 425 18.74 26.00 10.68
N LYS A 426 17.52 26.54 10.59
CA LYS A 426 16.59 26.61 11.73
C LYS A 426 16.09 25.24 12.14
N LEU A 427 15.77 24.39 11.15
CA LEU A 427 15.36 23.02 11.39
C LEU A 427 16.48 22.21 12.06
N ALA A 428 17.72 22.34 11.58
CA ALA A 428 18.88 21.72 12.20
C ALA A 428 19.14 22.25 13.63
N GLY A 429 18.99 23.55 13.85
CA GLY A 429 19.11 24.16 15.17
C GLY A 429 18.09 23.67 16.19
N SER A 430 16.92 23.18 15.76
CA SER A 430 15.93 22.50 16.60
C SER A 430 16.17 20.98 16.76
N GLY A 431 17.28 20.45 16.25
CA GLY A 431 17.63 19.03 16.30
C GLY A 431 17.05 18.19 15.17
N LEU A 432 16.40 18.79 14.16
CA LEU A 432 15.78 18.09 13.06
C LEU A 432 16.73 18.03 11.84
N VAL A 433 17.27 16.86 11.53
CA VAL A 433 18.12 16.63 10.35
C VAL A 433 17.25 16.47 9.10
N TYR A 434 16.51 17.53 8.74
CA TYR A 434 15.47 17.50 7.71
C TYR A 434 16.00 17.07 6.34
N HIS A 435 17.11 17.66 5.90
CA HIS A 435 17.70 17.34 4.60
C HIS A 435 18.17 15.87 4.51
N GLY A 436 18.76 15.33 5.59
CA GLY A 436 19.10 13.92 5.65
C GLY A 436 17.86 13.00 5.59
N MET A 437 16.77 13.43 6.24
CA MET A 437 15.49 12.73 6.22
C MET A 437 14.88 12.75 4.82
N GLU A 438 14.89 13.89 4.12
CA GLU A 438 14.44 14.05 2.74
C GLU A 438 15.23 13.17 1.78
N LEU A 439 16.56 13.20 1.84
CA LEU A 439 17.41 12.33 1.02
C LEU A 439 17.13 10.85 1.29
N LEU A 440 17.10 10.44 2.55
CA LEU A 440 16.90 9.04 2.90
C LEU A 440 15.50 8.53 2.55
N GLY A 441 14.48 9.38 2.71
CA GLY A 441 13.08 9.10 2.40
C GLY A 441 12.74 9.20 0.91
N GLY A 442 13.54 9.89 0.11
CA GLY A 442 13.32 10.03 -1.32
C GLY A 442 13.38 8.68 -2.03
N GLY A 443 12.27 8.27 -2.69
CA GLY A 443 12.18 6.95 -3.33
C GLY A 443 12.29 5.79 -2.34
N ALA A 444 11.76 5.92 -1.13
CA ALA A 444 11.97 5.05 0.03
C ALA A 444 11.87 3.56 -0.25
N VAL A 445 10.94 3.14 -1.13
CA VAL A 445 10.75 1.71 -1.46
C VAL A 445 11.95 1.15 -2.22
N LEU A 446 12.42 1.87 -3.23
CA LEU A 446 13.62 1.47 -3.97
C LEU A 446 14.88 1.63 -3.11
N ALA A 447 14.98 2.70 -2.32
CA ALA A 447 16.09 2.90 -1.40
C ALA A 447 16.17 1.76 -0.36
N GLY A 448 15.03 1.34 0.20
CA GLY A 448 14.94 0.20 1.11
C GLY A 448 15.39 -1.10 0.46
N LEU A 449 14.99 -1.37 -0.80
CA LEU A 449 15.46 -2.53 -1.56
C LEU A 449 16.96 -2.50 -1.76
N VAL A 450 17.53 -1.37 -2.18
CA VAL A 450 18.98 -1.23 -2.43
C VAL A 450 19.75 -1.46 -1.13
N LEU A 451 19.40 -0.75 -0.05
CA LEU A 451 20.08 -0.85 1.23
C LEU A 451 19.96 -2.24 1.87
N GLY A 452 18.73 -2.81 1.81
CA GLY A 452 18.49 -4.17 2.29
C GLY A 452 19.25 -5.22 1.49
N ALA A 453 19.33 -5.07 0.15
CA ALA A 453 20.08 -5.98 -0.71
C ALA A 453 21.59 -5.89 -0.44
N LEU A 454 22.12 -4.67 -0.32
CA LEU A 454 23.52 -4.45 0.07
C LEU A 454 23.88 -5.20 1.35
N ALA A 455 23.09 -4.98 2.41
CA ALA A 455 23.33 -5.62 3.70
C ALA A 455 23.22 -7.15 3.62
N ALA A 456 22.19 -7.68 2.95
CA ALA A 456 21.99 -9.12 2.81
C ALA A 456 23.15 -9.78 2.06
N PHE A 457 23.58 -9.21 0.93
CA PHE A 457 24.70 -9.75 0.18
C PHE A 457 26.05 -9.65 0.93
N ILE A 458 26.27 -8.59 1.72
CA ILE A 458 27.47 -8.49 2.56
C ILE A 458 27.46 -9.57 3.66
N ILE A 459 26.32 -9.78 4.31
CA ILE A 459 26.15 -10.82 5.34
C ILE A 459 26.45 -12.21 4.75
N ASP A 460 25.99 -12.46 3.53
CA ASP A 460 26.23 -13.72 2.79
C ASP A 460 27.64 -13.82 2.20
N ARG A 461 28.53 -12.83 2.44
CA ARG A 461 29.87 -12.71 1.83
C ARG A 461 29.87 -12.65 0.30
N ARG A 462 28.74 -12.30 -0.31
CA ARG A 462 28.55 -12.10 -1.74
C ARG A 462 28.91 -10.66 -2.13
N LEU A 463 30.17 -10.29 -1.88
CA LEU A 463 30.66 -8.91 -1.99
C LEU A 463 30.58 -8.35 -3.41
N LYS A 464 30.69 -9.21 -4.43
CA LYS A 464 30.54 -8.79 -5.83
C LYS A 464 29.12 -8.31 -6.11
N GLU A 465 28.12 -9.06 -5.69
CA GLU A 465 26.71 -8.70 -5.83
C GLU A 465 26.38 -7.46 -5.00
N ALA A 466 26.91 -7.33 -3.78
CA ALA A 466 26.79 -6.12 -2.99
C ALA A 466 27.34 -4.90 -3.74
N GLY A 467 28.53 -5.03 -4.34
CA GLY A 467 29.13 -3.97 -5.15
C GLY A 467 28.27 -3.58 -6.36
N LEU A 468 27.69 -4.55 -7.07
CA LEU A 468 26.79 -4.29 -8.19
C LEU A 468 25.50 -3.57 -7.76
N TRP A 469 24.93 -3.96 -6.63
CA TRP A 469 23.76 -3.27 -6.06
C TRP A 469 24.09 -1.85 -5.60
N ALA A 470 25.28 -1.62 -5.06
CA ALA A 470 25.74 -0.26 -4.74
C ALA A 470 25.88 0.61 -6.01
N LEU A 471 26.45 0.07 -7.08
CA LEU A 471 26.54 0.78 -8.36
C LEU A 471 25.15 1.05 -8.96
N ALA A 472 24.22 0.11 -8.86
CA ALA A 472 22.83 0.34 -9.24
C ALA A 472 22.21 1.46 -8.39
N GLY A 473 22.44 1.48 -7.08
CA GLY A 473 22.04 2.57 -6.18
C GLY A 473 22.63 3.91 -6.57
N ALA A 474 23.91 3.94 -6.98
CA ALA A 474 24.56 5.16 -7.48
C ALA A 474 23.84 5.71 -8.72
N VAL A 475 23.53 4.85 -9.70
CA VAL A 475 22.79 5.24 -10.91
C VAL A 475 21.39 5.75 -10.54
N LEU A 476 20.66 5.03 -9.70
CA LEU A 476 19.32 5.43 -9.28
C LEU A 476 19.33 6.77 -8.54
N ALA A 477 20.30 7.01 -7.64
CA ALA A 477 20.46 8.29 -6.93
C ALA A 477 20.86 9.43 -7.86
N PHE A 478 21.74 9.16 -8.83
CA PHE A 478 22.19 10.17 -9.80
C PHE A 478 21.04 10.72 -10.62
N PHE A 479 20.11 9.87 -11.02
CA PHE A 479 18.92 10.25 -11.79
C PHE A 479 17.71 10.61 -10.92
N GLY A 480 17.80 10.54 -9.59
CA GLY A 480 16.74 10.93 -8.66
C GLY A 480 15.61 9.91 -8.47
N PHE A 481 15.80 8.65 -8.88
CA PHE A 481 14.85 7.57 -8.55
C PHE A 481 14.84 7.23 -7.05
N ILE A 482 15.98 7.41 -6.39
CA ILE A 482 16.13 7.35 -4.94
C ILE A 482 16.89 8.58 -4.48
N HIS A 483 16.67 8.97 -3.22
CA HIS A 483 17.36 10.09 -2.58
C HIS A 483 17.20 11.45 -3.29
N GLY A 484 16.13 11.61 -4.06
CA GLY A 484 15.79 12.84 -4.78
C GLY A 484 14.29 13.14 -4.75
N ALA A 485 13.95 14.42 -4.88
CA ALA A 485 12.56 14.88 -4.91
C ALA A 485 11.90 14.71 -6.29
N GLN A 486 12.71 14.59 -7.36
CA GLN A 486 12.24 14.47 -8.74
C GLN A 486 13.29 13.80 -9.62
N LEU A 487 12.87 13.29 -10.77
CA LEU A 487 13.81 12.78 -11.78
C LEU A 487 14.57 13.93 -12.46
N GLY A 488 15.84 13.69 -12.77
CA GLY A 488 16.67 14.64 -13.48
C GLY A 488 18.09 14.14 -13.68
N TRP A 489 18.93 15.01 -14.20
CA TRP A 489 20.35 14.79 -14.33
C TRP A 489 21.08 15.30 -13.08
N ALA A 490 21.94 14.48 -12.49
CA ALA A 490 22.74 14.79 -11.31
C ALA A 490 21.89 15.32 -10.11
N VAL A 491 20.77 14.65 -9.83
CA VAL A 491 19.81 15.07 -8.76
C VAL A 491 20.45 14.95 -7.38
N SER A 492 21.08 13.82 -7.08
CA SER A 492 21.76 13.58 -5.79
C SER A 492 23.19 13.07 -6.01
N PRO A 493 24.08 13.91 -6.58
CA PRO A 493 25.41 13.48 -7.01
C PRO A 493 26.30 13.06 -5.83
N GLN A 494 26.16 13.67 -4.66
CA GLN A 494 26.91 13.30 -3.47
C GLN A 494 26.51 11.92 -2.94
N VAL A 495 25.20 11.61 -2.93
CA VAL A 495 24.71 10.29 -2.56
C VAL A 495 25.13 9.24 -3.59
N ALA A 496 25.04 9.57 -4.88
CA ALA A 496 25.49 8.71 -5.96
C ALA A 496 27.00 8.39 -5.82
N LEU A 497 27.83 9.40 -5.52
CA LEU A 497 29.24 9.19 -5.24
C LEU A 497 29.45 8.30 -4.01
N GLY A 498 28.68 8.49 -2.93
CA GLY A 498 28.73 7.64 -1.75
C GLY A 498 28.46 6.16 -2.08
N TYR A 499 27.42 5.88 -2.87
CA TYR A 499 27.14 4.52 -3.35
C TYR A 499 28.24 3.96 -4.27
N ALA A 500 28.78 4.80 -5.16
CA ALA A 500 29.87 4.37 -6.05
C ALA A 500 31.13 3.99 -5.26
N LEU A 501 31.50 4.79 -4.25
CA LEU A 501 32.61 4.49 -3.34
C LEU A 501 32.34 3.23 -2.51
N PHE A 502 31.12 3.06 -2.01
CA PHE A 502 30.71 1.85 -1.31
C PHE A 502 30.87 0.62 -2.23
N GLY A 503 30.40 0.72 -3.46
CA GLY A 503 30.56 -0.33 -4.47
C GLY A 503 32.01 -0.67 -4.75
N ALA A 504 32.88 0.34 -4.88
CA ALA A 504 34.32 0.15 -5.09
C ALA A 504 34.97 -0.61 -3.92
N VAL A 505 34.59 -0.28 -2.68
CA VAL A 505 35.09 -1.00 -1.48
C VAL A 505 34.62 -2.47 -1.50
N CYS A 506 33.36 -2.74 -1.79
CA CYS A 506 32.84 -4.11 -1.88
C CYS A 506 33.55 -4.92 -2.98
N LEU A 507 33.75 -4.34 -4.16
CA LEU A 507 34.41 -5.01 -5.28
C LEU A 507 35.89 -5.25 -4.99
N ALA A 508 36.59 -4.29 -4.37
CA ALA A 508 38.00 -4.48 -3.94
C ALA A 508 38.13 -5.62 -2.91
N ALA A 509 37.21 -5.64 -1.92
CA ALA A 509 37.17 -6.72 -0.93
C ALA A 509 36.84 -8.08 -1.56
N ALA A 510 35.96 -8.13 -2.58
CA ALA A 510 35.66 -9.35 -3.33
C ALA A 510 36.91 -9.89 -4.07
N LEU A 511 37.67 -9.01 -4.69
CA LEU A 511 38.92 -9.38 -5.37
C LEU A 511 39.98 -9.90 -4.40
N GLN A 512 40.08 -9.30 -3.20
CA GLN A 512 41.00 -9.75 -2.16
C GLN A 512 40.62 -11.13 -1.60
N ALA A 513 39.32 -11.37 -1.38
CA ALA A 513 38.82 -12.66 -0.91
C ALA A 513 39.05 -13.80 -1.92
N GLN A 514 39.04 -13.50 -3.23
CA GLN A 514 39.41 -14.47 -4.27
C GLN A 514 40.90 -14.83 -4.27
N LYS A 515 41.77 -13.89 -3.88
CA LYS A 515 43.24 -14.12 -3.82
C LYS A 515 43.67 -14.88 -2.57
N ASN A 516 42.94 -14.75 -1.48
CA ASN A 516 43.22 -15.39 -0.20
C ASN A 516 41.92 -16.13 0.27
N PRO A 517 41.59 -17.29 -0.32
CA PRO A 517 40.45 -18.08 0.15
C PRO A 517 40.74 -18.56 1.59
N VAL A 518 39.82 -18.20 2.52
CA VAL A 518 39.86 -18.65 3.93
C VAL A 518 39.25 -20.05 4.01
#